data_b06472fb2ffbe2e01746edf29ef72f41
#
_entry.id   b06472fb2ffbe2e01746edf29ef72f41
#
_cell.length_a   1.000
_cell.length_b   1.000
_cell.length_c   1.000
_cell.angle_alpha   90.00
_cell.angle_beta   90.00
_cell.angle_gamma   90.00
#
_symmetry.space_group_name_H-M   'P 1'
#
loop_
_entity.id
_entity.type
_entity.pdbx_description
1 polymer ?
#
loop_
_entity_poly.entity_id
_entity_poly.type
_entity_poly.pdbx_seq_one_letter_code
_entity_poly.pdbx_strand_id
1 'polypeptide(L)'
;LAAVKAGKRVLLANKEALVMSGDIMLQAAKDHHALLLPVDSEHNAIFQCLPQNYLQIQPNGEPQLGVKQVLLTASGGPFLNFSLEQLKTVTPAQACKHPNWSMGQKISVDSATLMNKGLELIEACHLFSIKEQFVTVVVHPQSIIHSMVQYVDGSTLAQMGNPDMCTPIAHALAWPERIQTHVPPLDLFAHSQLDFQAPDITRFPSLKLARHAMQAGGLAPSILNAANEIAVSAFLQQKIAFLEISQVVEHTLNHVQNGLADSIDTILQTDQLARQVASQRITQLGS
;
A
#
# COMPACT_ATOMS: atom_id res chain seq x y z
N LEU A 1 -14.64 -1.99 -11.19
CA LEU A 1 -14.64 -1.61 -12.62
C LEU A 1 -16.05 -1.26 -13.12
N ALA A 2 -17.11 -2.03 -12.77
CA ALA A 2 -18.48 -1.73 -13.22
C ALA A 2 -18.96 -0.32 -12.80
N ALA A 3 -18.72 0.08 -11.54
CA ALA A 3 -19.04 1.41 -11.05
C ALA A 3 -18.24 2.52 -11.78
N VAL A 4 -16.97 2.25 -12.07
CA VAL A 4 -16.11 3.16 -12.85
C VAL A 4 -16.67 3.35 -14.25
N LYS A 5 -16.99 2.26 -14.95
CA LYS A 5 -17.60 2.32 -16.30
C LYS A 5 -18.98 3.02 -16.32
N ALA A 6 -19.66 3.08 -15.17
CA ALA A 6 -20.91 3.83 -15.02
C ALA A 6 -20.70 5.31 -14.64
N GLY A 7 -19.48 5.84 -14.69
CA GLY A 7 -19.15 7.24 -14.40
C GLY A 7 -19.39 7.62 -12.93
N LYS A 8 -19.30 6.66 -12.00
CA LYS A 8 -19.59 6.92 -10.60
C LYS A 8 -18.37 7.46 -9.85
N ARG A 9 -18.62 8.17 -8.74
CA ARG A 9 -17.61 8.40 -7.71
C ARG A 9 -17.42 7.09 -6.96
N VAL A 10 -16.20 6.56 -6.97
CA VAL A 10 -15.83 5.29 -6.35
C VAL A 10 -14.90 5.59 -5.18
N LEU A 11 -15.33 5.30 -3.97
CA LEU A 11 -14.51 5.38 -2.76
C LEU A 11 -13.76 4.06 -2.63
N LEU A 12 -12.46 4.08 -2.93
CA LEU A 12 -11.65 2.88 -3.05
C LEU A 12 -11.04 2.53 -1.70
N ALA A 13 -11.53 1.44 -1.09
CA ALA A 13 -11.03 0.90 0.17
C ALA A 13 -10.19 -0.38 -0.02
N ASN A 14 -10.37 -1.10 -1.14
CA ASN A 14 -9.63 -2.32 -1.45
C ASN A 14 -8.43 -1.98 -2.35
N LYS A 15 -7.26 -1.85 -1.74
CA LYS A 15 -6.01 -1.51 -2.45
C LYS A 15 -5.59 -2.59 -3.44
N GLU A 16 -5.83 -3.86 -3.12
CA GLU A 16 -5.42 -4.99 -3.96
C GLU A 16 -6.07 -4.92 -5.36
N ALA A 17 -7.32 -4.46 -5.44
CA ALA A 17 -7.99 -4.27 -6.73
C ALA A 17 -7.24 -3.27 -7.64
N LEU A 18 -6.75 -2.17 -7.07
CA LEU A 18 -5.98 -1.18 -7.83
C LEU A 18 -4.55 -1.67 -8.11
N VAL A 19 -3.92 -2.35 -7.17
CA VAL A 19 -2.60 -2.97 -7.36
C VAL A 19 -2.61 -3.93 -8.55
N MET A 20 -3.68 -4.75 -8.67
CA MET A 20 -3.79 -5.74 -9.74
C MET A 20 -4.22 -5.16 -11.08
N SER A 21 -5.09 -4.15 -11.10
CA SER A 21 -5.75 -3.67 -12.31
C SER A 21 -5.70 -2.14 -12.48
N GLY A 22 -4.70 -1.49 -11.90
CA GLY A 22 -4.60 -0.03 -11.86
C GLY A 22 -4.73 0.64 -13.22
N ASP A 23 -3.97 0.21 -14.20
CA ASP A 23 -3.98 0.78 -15.56
C ASP A 23 -5.36 0.66 -16.21
N ILE A 24 -6.02 -0.51 -16.08
CA ILE A 24 -7.37 -0.74 -16.62
C ILE A 24 -8.40 0.15 -15.89
N MET A 25 -8.28 0.26 -14.56
CA MET A 25 -9.23 1.06 -13.78
C MET A 25 -9.06 2.55 -14.04
N LEU A 26 -7.84 3.04 -14.16
CA LEU A 26 -7.56 4.45 -14.42
C LEU A 26 -7.94 4.83 -15.84
N GLN A 27 -7.67 3.98 -16.84
CA GLN A 27 -8.11 4.22 -18.20
C GLN A 27 -9.64 4.27 -18.28
N ALA A 28 -10.31 3.30 -17.64
CA ALA A 28 -11.77 3.31 -17.59
C ALA A 28 -12.34 4.53 -16.85
N ALA A 29 -11.68 4.99 -15.76
CA ALA A 29 -12.08 6.19 -15.04
C ALA A 29 -12.00 7.43 -15.92
N LYS A 30 -10.95 7.54 -16.71
CA LYS A 30 -10.76 8.61 -17.70
C LYS A 30 -11.84 8.57 -18.76
N ASP A 31 -12.07 7.42 -19.39
CA ASP A 31 -13.00 7.24 -20.52
C ASP A 31 -14.46 7.50 -20.12
N HIS A 32 -14.80 7.21 -18.86
CA HIS A 32 -16.17 7.33 -18.34
C HIS A 32 -16.35 8.49 -17.34
N HIS A 33 -15.36 9.39 -17.21
CA HIS A 33 -15.41 10.52 -16.28
C HIS A 33 -15.72 10.12 -14.83
N ALA A 34 -15.30 8.93 -14.42
CA ALA A 34 -15.42 8.46 -13.04
C ALA A 34 -14.35 9.06 -12.16
N LEU A 35 -14.65 9.23 -10.87
CA LEU A 35 -13.70 9.74 -9.88
C LEU A 35 -13.37 8.65 -8.88
N LEU A 36 -12.08 8.32 -8.76
CA LEU A 36 -11.57 7.41 -7.75
C LEU A 36 -11.05 8.22 -6.55
N LEU A 37 -11.62 8.01 -5.37
CA LEU A 37 -11.21 8.67 -4.14
C LEU A 37 -10.62 7.65 -3.17
N PRO A 38 -9.42 7.89 -2.61
CA PRO A 38 -8.81 6.97 -1.67
C PRO A 38 -9.52 6.97 -0.32
N VAL A 39 -9.73 5.78 0.24
CA VAL A 39 -10.22 5.57 1.61
C VAL A 39 -9.08 5.07 2.51
N ASP A 40 -8.07 4.41 1.95
CA ASP A 40 -6.87 4.05 2.70
C ASP A 40 -6.27 5.30 3.35
N SER A 41 -5.92 5.22 4.64
CA SER A 41 -5.59 6.39 5.47
C SER A 41 -4.41 7.18 4.92
N GLU A 42 -3.37 6.51 4.45
CA GLU A 42 -2.17 7.13 3.91
C GLU A 42 -2.44 7.83 2.57
N HIS A 43 -3.20 7.19 1.69
CA HIS A 43 -3.55 7.77 0.39
C HIS A 43 -4.55 8.92 0.54
N ASN A 44 -5.49 8.80 1.46
CA ASN A 44 -6.40 9.88 1.78
C ASN A 44 -5.64 11.08 2.37
N ALA A 45 -4.62 10.84 3.19
CA ALA A 45 -3.73 11.88 3.72
C ALA A 45 -2.94 12.60 2.62
N ILE A 46 -2.37 11.85 1.66
CA ILE A 46 -1.73 12.42 0.48
C ILE A 46 -2.71 13.27 -0.30
N PHE A 47 -3.90 12.74 -0.57
CA PHE A 47 -4.95 13.44 -1.31
C PHE A 47 -5.36 14.76 -0.63
N GLN A 48 -5.43 14.79 0.71
CA GLN A 48 -5.70 16.01 1.47
C GLN A 48 -4.58 17.06 1.38
N CYS A 49 -3.33 16.63 1.15
CA CYS A 49 -2.15 17.48 1.05
C CYS A 49 -1.83 17.92 -0.38
N LEU A 50 -2.42 17.28 -1.40
CA LEU A 50 -2.26 17.64 -2.79
C LEU A 50 -3.10 18.88 -3.17
N PRO A 51 -2.72 19.64 -4.22
CA PRO A 51 -3.57 20.69 -4.78
C PRO A 51 -4.94 20.13 -5.20
N GLN A 52 -6.03 20.88 -4.96
CA GLN A 52 -7.41 20.43 -5.19
C GLN A 52 -7.69 19.88 -6.60
N ASN A 53 -7.02 20.44 -7.60
CA ASN A 53 -7.17 20.04 -9.00
C ASN A 53 -6.15 19.00 -9.45
N TYR A 54 -5.34 18.42 -8.54
CA TYR A 54 -4.25 17.50 -8.90
C TYR A 54 -4.75 16.30 -9.71
N LEU A 55 -5.82 15.65 -9.28
CA LEU A 55 -6.39 14.48 -9.99
C LEU A 55 -6.99 14.82 -11.35
N GLN A 56 -7.22 16.10 -11.65
CA GLN A 56 -7.83 16.54 -12.92
C GLN A 56 -6.80 16.73 -14.03
N ILE A 57 -5.52 16.97 -13.70
CA ILE A 57 -4.46 17.26 -14.68
C ILE A 57 -3.80 16.02 -15.27
N GLN A 58 -4.07 14.84 -14.75
CA GLN A 58 -3.52 13.55 -15.22
C GLN A 58 -2.00 13.60 -15.43
N PRO A 59 -1.21 13.55 -14.35
CA PRO A 59 0.23 13.50 -14.44
C PRO A 59 0.69 12.34 -15.34
N ASN A 60 1.72 12.58 -16.14
CA ASN A 60 2.30 11.59 -17.07
C ASN A 60 3.43 10.76 -16.42
N GLY A 61 3.26 10.40 -15.16
CA GLY A 61 4.27 9.71 -14.36
C GLY A 61 5.20 10.64 -13.58
N GLU A 62 5.10 11.96 -13.76
CA GLU A 62 5.84 12.96 -13.00
C GLU A 62 4.88 13.84 -12.18
N PRO A 63 5.27 14.20 -10.93
CA PRO A 63 4.46 15.10 -10.12
C PRO A 63 4.26 16.46 -10.80
N GLN A 64 3.09 17.06 -10.59
CA GLN A 64 2.67 18.32 -11.20
C GLN A 64 2.32 19.36 -10.14
N LEU A 65 2.00 20.59 -10.55
CA LEU A 65 1.53 21.67 -9.68
C LEU A 65 2.48 21.99 -8.50
N GLY A 66 3.78 21.92 -8.76
CA GLY A 66 4.79 22.20 -7.73
C GLY A 66 5.01 21.07 -6.73
N VAL A 67 4.34 19.94 -6.88
CA VAL A 67 4.64 18.74 -6.09
C VAL A 67 6.00 18.20 -6.50
N LYS A 68 6.87 17.93 -5.52
CA LYS A 68 8.19 17.35 -5.72
C LYS A 68 8.16 15.83 -5.55
N GLN A 69 7.56 15.37 -4.46
CA GLN A 69 7.39 13.95 -4.13
C GLN A 69 6.34 13.74 -3.05
N VAL A 70 5.93 12.49 -2.90
CA VAL A 70 5.04 12.02 -1.86
C VAL A 70 5.86 11.27 -0.80
N LEU A 71 5.57 11.53 0.48
CA LEU A 71 6.14 10.81 1.61
C LEU A 71 5.05 9.91 2.21
N LEU A 72 5.14 8.63 1.93
CA LEU A 72 4.20 7.62 2.39
C LEU A 72 4.65 7.10 3.76
N THR A 73 3.89 7.38 4.82
CA THR A 73 4.28 6.97 6.18
C THR A 73 3.92 5.51 6.46
N ALA A 74 4.68 4.89 7.34
CA ALA A 74 4.48 3.52 7.83
C ALA A 74 4.69 3.48 9.34
N SER A 75 3.91 2.70 10.09
CA SER A 75 4.19 2.45 11.51
C SER A 75 5.49 1.67 11.76
N GLY A 76 5.95 0.93 10.75
CA GLY A 76 7.06 -0.02 10.86
C GLY A 76 6.64 -1.40 11.38
N GLY A 77 5.37 -1.56 11.77
CA GLY A 77 4.82 -2.83 12.25
C GLY A 77 5.35 -3.26 13.63
N PRO A 78 4.89 -4.43 14.14
CA PRO A 78 5.25 -4.91 15.48
C PRO A 78 6.72 -5.30 15.63
N PHE A 79 7.44 -5.49 14.54
CA PHE A 79 8.82 -5.99 14.55
C PHE A 79 9.87 -4.93 14.18
N LEU A 80 9.50 -3.65 14.19
CA LEU A 80 10.37 -2.54 13.79
C LEU A 80 11.77 -2.62 14.44
N ASN A 81 11.85 -2.99 15.71
CA ASN A 81 13.08 -3.04 16.48
C ASN A 81 13.67 -4.46 16.64
N PHE A 82 13.13 -5.47 15.97
CA PHE A 82 13.62 -6.84 16.07
C PHE A 82 14.86 -7.04 15.20
N SER A 83 15.85 -7.79 15.72
CA SER A 83 16.99 -8.26 14.92
C SER A 83 16.56 -9.37 13.95
N LEU A 84 17.38 -9.65 12.91
CA LEU A 84 17.13 -10.78 12.02
C LEU A 84 17.01 -12.12 12.76
N GLU A 85 17.79 -12.33 13.83
CA GLU A 85 17.70 -13.55 14.63
C GLU A 85 16.36 -13.66 15.35
N GLN A 86 15.86 -12.56 15.90
CA GLN A 86 14.54 -12.53 16.53
C GLN A 86 13.41 -12.79 15.51
N LEU A 87 13.55 -12.28 14.28
CA LEU A 87 12.55 -12.49 13.22
C LEU A 87 12.42 -13.95 12.77
N LYS A 88 13.45 -14.79 12.98
CA LYS A 88 13.40 -16.22 12.63
C LYS A 88 12.37 -17.01 13.46
N THR A 89 12.05 -16.55 14.65
CA THR A 89 11.23 -17.28 15.63
C THR A 89 9.89 -16.60 15.94
N VAL A 90 9.56 -15.52 15.23
CA VAL A 90 8.29 -14.83 15.46
C VAL A 90 7.09 -15.68 15.03
N THR A 91 6.02 -15.56 15.79
CA THR A 91 4.80 -16.34 15.61
C THR A 91 3.69 -15.53 14.92
N PRO A 92 2.69 -16.16 14.31
CA PRO A 92 1.51 -15.48 13.79
C PRO A 92 0.81 -14.57 14.82
N ALA A 93 0.71 -15.05 16.07
CA ALA A 93 0.10 -14.28 17.15
C ALA A 93 0.86 -12.97 17.46
N GLN A 94 2.19 -12.98 17.36
CA GLN A 94 3.02 -11.77 17.51
C GLN A 94 2.86 -10.83 16.30
N ALA A 95 2.85 -11.38 15.07
CA ALA A 95 2.70 -10.59 13.86
C ALA A 95 1.33 -9.90 13.77
N CYS A 96 0.28 -10.50 14.34
CA CYS A 96 -1.07 -9.93 14.37
C CYS A 96 -1.27 -8.85 15.45
N LYS A 97 -0.28 -8.57 16.32
CA LYS A 97 -0.34 -7.51 17.33
C LYS A 97 0.21 -6.19 16.79
N HIS A 98 -0.62 -5.48 16.00
CA HIS A 98 -0.23 -4.15 15.50
C HIS A 98 -0.20 -3.13 16.64
N PRO A 99 0.83 -2.24 16.73
CA PRO A 99 0.98 -1.30 17.85
C PRO A 99 -0.13 -0.23 17.92
N ASN A 100 -0.65 0.24 16.78
CA ASN A 100 -1.53 1.42 16.72
C ASN A 100 -2.92 1.12 16.15
N TRP A 101 -3.10 0.04 15.38
CA TRP A 101 -4.35 -0.26 14.68
C TRP A 101 -4.90 -1.64 15.05
N SER A 102 -6.22 -1.72 15.21
CA SER A 102 -6.91 -3.02 15.26
C SER A 102 -7.31 -3.42 13.84
N MET A 103 -6.66 -4.43 13.28
CA MET A 103 -6.81 -4.83 11.88
C MET A 103 -7.03 -6.34 11.74
N GLY A 104 -7.49 -6.76 10.56
CA GLY A 104 -7.58 -8.18 10.20
C GLY A 104 -6.18 -8.83 10.15
N GLN A 105 -6.14 -10.16 10.25
CA GLN A 105 -4.88 -10.93 10.34
C GLN A 105 -3.98 -10.72 9.11
N LYS A 106 -4.52 -10.75 7.89
CA LYS A 106 -3.74 -10.58 6.64
C LYS A 106 -3.00 -9.25 6.64
N ILE A 107 -3.70 -8.14 6.82
CA ILE A 107 -3.11 -6.80 6.79
C ILE A 107 -2.14 -6.56 7.96
N SER A 108 -2.35 -7.21 9.11
CA SER A 108 -1.41 -7.14 10.25
C SER A 108 -0.08 -7.81 9.91
N VAL A 109 -0.09 -8.97 9.25
CA VAL A 109 1.12 -9.63 8.75
C VAL A 109 1.78 -8.80 7.64
N ASP A 110 0.99 -8.22 6.74
CA ASP A 110 1.51 -7.31 5.70
C ASP A 110 2.18 -6.07 6.31
N SER A 111 1.63 -5.53 7.41
CA SER A 111 2.29 -4.45 8.15
C SER A 111 3.60 -4.92 8.79
N ALA A 112 3.61 -6.12 9.39
CA ALA A 112 4.79 -6.70 10.01
C ALA A 112 5.94 -6.95 9.03
N THR A 113 5.63 -7.32 7.78
CA THR A 113 6.60 -7.55 6.69
C THR A 113 6.97 -6.30 5.89
N LEU A 114 6.30 -5.16 6.12
CA LEU A 114 6.27 -3.96 5.27
C LEU A 114 5.68 -4.21 3.86
N MET A 115 5.03 -5.36 3.61
CA MET A 115 4.33 -5.59 2.35
C MET A 115 3.10 -4.68 2.22
N ASN A 116 2.39 -4.38 3.32
CA ASN A 116 1.30 -3.41 3.27
C ASN A 116 1.77 -2.09 2.65
N LYS A 117 2.93 -1.60 3.10
CA LYS A 117 3.53 -0.38 2.55
C LYS A 117 4.03 -0.55 1.12
N GLY A 118 4.43 -1.76 0.75
CA GLY A 118 4.73 -2.11 -0.65
C GLY A 118 3.51 -2.02 -1.56
N LEU A 119 2.37 -2.60 -1.15
CA LEU A 119 1.11 -2.51 -1.88
C LEU A 119 0.62 -1.06 -1.97
N GLU A 120 0.73 -0.32 -0.89
CA GLU A 120 0.37 1.10 -0.84
C GLU A 120 1.26 1.98 -1.74
N LEU A 121 2.54 1.66 -1.89
CA LEU A 121 3.42 2.33 -2.84
C LEU A 121 2.88 2.15 -4.27
N ILE A 122 2.49 0.94 -4.65
CA ILE A 122 1.90 0.64 -5.97
C ILE A 122 0.56 1.40 -6.14
N GLU A 123 -0.30 1.36 -5.12
CA GLU A 123 -1.57 2.08 -5.12
C GLU A 123 -1.36 3.60 -5.29
N ALA A 124 -0.39 4.19 -4.58
CA ALA A 124 -0.07 5.62 -4.71
C ALA A 124 0.39 5.98 -6.12
N CYS A 125 1.22 5.13 -6.75
CA CYS A 125 1.66 5.33 -8.12
C CYS A 125 0.48 5.39 -9.09
N HIS A 126 -0.50 4.49 -8.94
CA HIS A 126 -1.71 4.51 -9.75
C HIS A 126 -2.62 5.70 -9.43
N LEU A 127 -3.04 5.87 -8.17
CA LEU A 127 -4.00 6.91 -7.77
C LEU A 127 -3.54 8.32 -8.15
N PHE A 128 -2.25 8.60 -7.97
CA PHE A 128 -1.70 9.93 -8.21
C PHE A 128 -0.95 10.03 -9.55
N SER A 129 -0.96 8.96 -10.35
CA SER A 129 -0.32 8.87 -11.67
C SER A 129 1.15 9.33 -11.66
N ILE A 130 1.91 8.88 -10.67
CA ILE A 130 3.34 9.20 -10.49
C ILE A 130 4.18 7.93 -10.48
N LYS A 131 5.44 8.03 -10.96
CA LYS A 131 6.39 6.93 -10.90
C LYS A 131 6.83 6.67 -9.47
N GLU A 132 7.23 5.43 -9.18
CA GLU A 132 7.62 4.97 -7.85
C GLU A 132 8.82 5.73 -7.27
N GLN A 133 9.68 6.31 -8.10
CA GLN A 133 10.82 7.14 -7.67
C GLN A 133 10.40 8.43 -6.95
N PHE A 134 9.18 8.89 -7.17
CA PHE A 134 8.59 10.05 -6.49
C PHE A 134 7.78 9.68 -5.25
N VAL A 135 7.80 8.40 -4.85
CA VAL A 135 7.17 7.91 -3.61
C VAL A 135 8.26 7.45 -2.65
N THR A 136 8.50 8.22 -1.60
CA THR A 136 9.44 7.87 -0.53
C THR A 136 8.69 7.31 0.66
N VAL A 137 9.06 6.10 1.10
CA VAL A 137 8.50 5.52 2.33
C VAL A 137 9.27 6.03 3.53
N VAL A 138 8.53 6.49 4.55
CA VAL A 138 9.06 7.01 5.81
C VAL A 138 8.44 6.24 6.97
N VAL A 139 9.25 5.62 7.81
CA VAL A 139 8.76 4.97 9.03
C VAL A 139 8.52 6.02 10.09
N HIS A 140 7.28 6.09 10.60
CA HIS A 140 6.80 6.99 11.65
C HIS A 140 6.05 6.15 12.70
N PRO A 141 6.73 5.69 13.76
CA PRO A 141 6.18 4.72 14.70
C PRO A 141 4.91 5.17 15.42
N GLN A 142 4.79 6.47 15.70
CA GLN A 142 3.63 7.02 16.41
C GLN A 142 2.35 7.02 15.56
N SER A 143 2.46 6.95 14.22
CA SER A 143 1.35 6.96 13.26
C SER A 143 0.38 8.14 13.43
N ILE A 144 0.88 9.29 13.87
CA ILE A 144 0.13 10.55 14.02
C ILE A 144 0.08 11.29 12.67
N ILE A 145 1.19 11.28 11.93
CA ILE A 145 1.23 11.76 10.55
C ILE A 145 0.91 10.57 9.65
N HIS A 146 -0.19 10.69 8.90
CA HIS A 146 -0.67 9.61 8.04
C HIS A 146 -0.03 9.62 6.65
N SER A 147 0.42 10.75 6.14
CA SER A 147 1.36 10.93 5.00
C SER A 147 1.62 12.41 4.77
N MET A 148 2.56 12.71 3.83
CA MET A 148 2.99 14.07 3.55
C MET A 148 3.23 14.25 2.05
N VAL A 149 3.19 15.51 1.59
CA VAL A 149 3.58 15.92 0.24
C VAL A 149 4.66 16.99 0.35
N GLN A 150 5.77 16.80 -0.35
CA GLN A 150 6.83 17.80 -0.48
C GLN A 150 6.67 18.59 -1.77
N TYR A 151 6.95 19.87 -1.69
CA TYR A 151 6.85 20.82 -2.78
C TYR A 151 8.22 21.33 -3.24
N VAL A 152 8.27 21.87 -4.46
CA VAL A 152 9.53 22.38 -5.07
C VAL A 152 10.08 23.62 -4.37
N ASP A 153 9.26 24.34 -3.62
CA ASP A 153 9.65 25.50 -2.81
C ASP A 153 10.28 25.13 -1.46
N GLY A 154 10.39 23.81 -1.18
CA GLY A 154 10.93 23.28 0.08
C GLY A 154 9.90 23.04 1.17
N SER A 155 8.65 23.43 0.97
CA SER A 155 7.59 23.16 1.96
C SER A 155 7.18 21.69 1.98
N THR A 156 6.70 21.23 3.14
CA THR A 156 6.12 19.89 3.34
C THR A 156 4.77 20.05 4.00
N LEU A 157 3.71 19.56 3.35
CA LEU A 157 2.37 19.49 3.93
C LEU A 157 2.14 18.10 4.48
N ALA A 158 1.61 18.01 5.69
CA ALA A 158 1.32 16.75 6.38
C ALA A 158 -0.13 16.71 6.84
N GLN A 159 -0.80 15.58 6.62
CA GLN A 159 -2.07 15.32 7.27
C GLN A 159 -1.80 14.57 8.58
N MET A 160 -2.31 15.13 9.67
CA MET A 160 -2.16 14.60 11.02
C MET A 160 -3.54 14.33 11.65
N GLY A 161 -3.60 13.33 12.49
CA GLY A 161 -4.84 13.00 13.22
C GLY A 161 -4.67 11.78 14.12
N ASN A 162 -5.67 11.54 14.96
CA ASN A 162 -5.76 10.29 15.68
C ASN A 162 -5.96 9.13 14.68
N PRO A 163 -5.40 7.93 14.92
CA PRO A 163 -5.53 6.79 14.03
C PRO A 163 -6.96 6.22 14.08
N ASP A 164 -7.85 6.77 13.25
CA ASP A 164 -9.25 6.39 13.14
C ASP A 164 -9.71 6.44 11.68
N MET A 165 -10.25 5.33 11.17
CA MET A 165 -10.74 5.23 9.80
C MET A 165 -11.98 6.11 9.52
N CYS A 166 -12.68 6.61 10.54
CA CYS A 166 -13.77 7.56 10.32
C CYS A 166 -13.28 8.83 9.63
N THR A 167 -12.06 9.29 9.90
CA THR A 167 -11.50 10.49 9.26
C THR A 167 -11.37 10.35 7.74
N PRO A 168 -10.65 9.36 7.18
CA PRO A 168 -10.54 9.22 5.72
C PRO A 168 -11.85 8.83 5.05
N ILE A 169 -12.71 8.05 5.72
CA ILE A 169 -14.04 7.68 5.20
C ILE A 169 -14.93 8.93 5.09
N ALA A 170 -15.01 9.74 6.14
CA ALA A 170 -15.80 10.97 6.16
C ALA A 170 -15.30 11.97 5.11
N HIS A 171 -13.98 12.13 4.98
CA HIS A 171 -13.39 12.98 3.95
C HIS A 171 -13.75 12.50 2.53
N ALA A 172 -13.61 11.20 2.24
CA ALA A 172 -13.92 10.66 0.93
C ALA A 172 -15.42 10.75 0.57
N LEU A 173 -16.30 10.55 1.57
CA LEU A 173 -17.76 10.68 1.40
C LEU A 173 -18.19 12.11 1.10
N ALA A 174 -17.64 13.07 1.85
CA ALA A 174 -18.06 14.47 1.79
C ALA A 174 -17.30 15.30 0.75
N TRP A 175 -16.17 14.79 0.22
CA TRP A 175 -15.31 15.58 -0.67
C TRP A 175 -16.09 16.30 -1.78
N PRO A 176 -15.84 17.61 -2.05
CA PRO A 176 -14.72 18.43 -1.53
C PRO A 176 -14.93 19.05 -0.16
N GLU A 177 -16.10 18.90 0.44
CA GLU A 177 -16.44 19.42 1.76
C GLU A 177 -15.87 18.54 2.87
N ARG A 178 -16.02 19.04 4.13
CA ARG A 178 -15.72 18.28 5.35
C ARG A 178 -16.96 18.17 6.22
N ILE A 179 -17.21 16.98 6.77
CA ILE A 179 -18.33 16.72 7.67
C ILE A 179 -17.80 16.42 9.08
N GLN A 180 -18.62 16.73 10.07
CA GLN A 180 -18.30 16.43 11.47
C GLN A 180 -18.29 14.91 11.69
N THR A 181 -17.31 14.43 12.46
CA THR A 181 -17.21 13.06 12.95
C THR A 181 -17.12 13.05 14.47
N HIS A 182 -17.16 11.87 15.07
CA HIS A 182 -16.93 11.68 16.50
C HIS A 182 -15.43 11.62 16.86
N VAL A 183 -14.53 11.64 15.89
CA VAL A 183 -13.09 11.58 16.14
C VAL A 183 -12.64 12.84 16.86
N PRO A 184 -12.04 12.75 18.05
CA PRO A 184 -11.59 13.91 18.78
C PRO A 184 -10.43 14.61 18.05
N PRO A 185 -10.28 15.93 18.20
CA PRO A 185 -9.10 16.62 17.71
C PRO A 185 -7.81 16.03 18.28
N LEU A 186 -6.73 16.06 17.48
CA LEU A 186 -5.42 15.63 17.94
C LEU A 186 -4.88 16.58 19.01
N ASP A 187 -4.50 16.02 20.18
CA ASP A 187 -3.81 16.77 21.23
C ASP A 187 -2.31 16.83 20.92
N LEU A 188 -1.84 17.95 20.39
CA LEU A 188 -0.43 18.17 20.06
C LEU A 188 0.48 18.24 21.29
N PHE A 189 -0.07 18.59 22.47
CA PHE A 189 0.72 18.63 23.71
C PHE A 189 1.01 17.21 24.22
N ALA A 190 0.08 16.29 24.03
CA ALA A 190 0.30 14.87 24.34
C ALA A 190 1.28 14.19 23.35
N HIS A 191 1.43 14.74 22.14
CA HIS A 191 2.28 14.22 21.07
C HIS A 191 3.40 15.21 20.71
N SER A 192 4.23 15.58 21.68
CA SER A 192 5.27 16.61 21.54
C SER A 192 6.49 16.14 20.71
N GLN A 193 6.63 14.84 20.45
CA GLN A 193 7.73 14.26 19.68
C GLN A 193 7.19 13.39 18.55
N LEU A 194 7.74 13.58 17.35
CA LEU A 194 7.43 12.80 16.15
C LEU A 194 8.74 12.27 15.57
N ASP A 195 8.86 10.94 15.50
CA ASP A 195 10.08 10.28 15.03
C ASP A 195 9.91 9.80 13.59
N PHE A 196 10.99 9.93 12.81
CA PHE A 196 11.03 9.50 11.41
C PHE A 196 12.34 8.76 11.14
N GLN A 197 12.24 7.64 10.41
CA GLN A 197 13.41 6.87 10.01
C GLN A 197 13.20 6.23 8.63
N ALA A 198 14.30 5.87 7.98
CA ALA A 198 14.24 5.12 6.73
C ALA A 198 13.79 3.66 6.99
N PRO A 199 13.03 3.04 6.07
CA PRO A 199 12.70 1.63 6.19
C PRO A 199 13.95 0.76 6.00
N ASP A 200 14.07 -0.29 6.82
CA ASP A 200 15.15 -1.27 6.67
C ASP A 200 14.75 -2.35 5.66
N ILE A 201 15.15 -2.13 4.40
CA ILE A 201 14.84 -3.04 3.29
C ILE A 201 15.64 -4.35 3.31
N THR A 202 16.64 -4.47 4.19
CA THR A 202 17.40 -5.71 4.39
C THR A 202 16.63 -6.66 5.30
N ARG A 203 16.15 -6.15 6.44
CA ARG A 203 15.30 -6.94 7.35
C ARG A 203 13.90 -7.18 6.79
N PHE A 204 13.36 -6.23 6.02
CA PHE A 204 12.01 -6.27 5.46
C PHE A 204 12.04 -6.10 3.94
N PRO A 205 12.43 -7.14 3.18
CA PRO A 205 12.63 -7.05 1.73
C PRO A 205 11.34 -6.88 0.93
N SER A 206 10.18 -7.09 1.53
CA SER A 206 8.87 -6.98 0.85
C SER A 206 8.65 -5.62 0.18
N LEU A 207 9.09 -4.52 0.82
CA LEU A 207 9.01 -3.19 0.23
C LEU A 207 9.87 -3.05 -1.04
N LYS A 208 11.05 -3.67 -1.05
CA LYS A 208 11.93 -3.71 -2.24
C LYS A 208 11.28 -4.52 -3.36
N LEU A 209 10.68 -5.68 -3.03
CA LEU A 209 9.97 -6.52 -4.01
C LEU A 209 8.80 -5.79 -4.65
N ALA A 210 8.01 -5.06 -3.85
CA ALA A 210 6.89 -4.27 -4.37
C ALA A 210 7.36 -3.13 -5.30
N ARG A 211 8.45 -2.44 -4.95
CA ARG A 211 9.06 -1.41 -5.82
C ARG A 211 9.52 -2.00 -7.15
N HIS A 212 10.19 -3.16 -7.12
CA HIS A 212 10.61 -3.86 -8.34
C HIS A 212 9.39 -4.29 -9.19
N ALA A 213 8.33 -4.81 -8.57
CA ALA A 213 7.12 -5.18 -9.29
C ALA A 213 6.47 -3.96 -9.97
N MET A 214 6.41 -2.80 -9.28
CA MET A 214 5.89 -1.56 -9.86
C MET A 214 6.76 -1.06 -11.02
N GLN A 215 8.09 -1.13 -10.91
CA GLN A 215 9.03 -0.77 -11.98
C GLN A 215 8.90 -1.68 -13.19
N ALA A 216 8.73 -2.98 -12.98
CA ALA A 216 8.52 -3.96 -14.04
C ALA A 216 7.18 -3.76 -14.76
N GLY A 217 6.17 -3.23 -14.06
CA GLY A 217 4.84 -2.97 -14.61
C GLY A 217 4.12 -4.23 -15.07
N GLY A 218 3.12 -4.05 -15.93
CA GLY A 218 2.33 -5.15 -16.48
C GLY A 218 1.68 -6.02 -15.41
N LEU A 219 1.89 -7.32 -15.47
CA LEU A 219 1.31 -8.31 -14.55
C LEU A 219 2.09 -8.47 -13.24
N ALA A 220 3.31 -7.89 -13.10
CA ALA A 220 4.16 -8.08 -11.93
C ALA A 220 3.51 -7.65 -10.61
N PRO A 221 2.74 -6.54 -10.50
CA PRO A 221 2.00 -6.22 -9.28
C PRO A 221 0.94 -7.26 -8.91
N SER A 222 0.26 -7.87 -9.90
CA SER A 222 -0.72 -8.95 -9.67
C SER A 222 -0.04 -10.22 -9.17
N ILE A 223 1.11 -10.58 -9.74
CA ILE A 223 1.93 -11.72 -9.30
C ILE A 223 2.39 -11.53 -7.85
N LEU A 224 2.89 -10.32 -7.52
CA LEU A 224 3.29 -9.96 -6.17
C LEU A 224 2.14 -10.16 -5.17
N ASN A 225 0.97 -9.60 -5.49
CA ASN A 225 -0.20 -9.66 -4.61
C ASN A 225 -0.64 -11.11 -4.38
N ALA A 226 -0.81 -11.90 -5.44
CA ALA A 226 -1.22 -13.30 -5.37
C ALA A 226 -0.24 -14.13 -4.54
N ALA A 227 1.07 -13.98 -4.77
CA ALA A 227 2.12 -14.67 -4.02
C ALA A 227 2.10 -14.29 -2.54
N ASN A 228 1.93 -13.01 -2.24
CA ASN A 228 1.85 -12.52 -0.87
C ASN A 228 0.64 -13.09 -0.11
N GLU A 229 -0.54 -13.10 -0.72
CA GLU A 229 -1.74 -13.68 -0.08
C GLU A 229 -1.55 -15.15 0.28
N ILE A 230 -0.95 -15.94 -0.62
CA ILE A 230 -0.67 -17.36 -0.38
C ILE A 230 0.39 -17.53 0.72
N ALA A 231 1.48 -16.75 0.68
CA ALA A 231 2.55 -16.81 1.67
C ALA A 231 2.06 -16.40 3.07
N VAL A 232 1.29 -15.31 3.17
CA VAL A 232 0.71 -14.85 4.44
C VAL A 232 -0.26 -15.90 5.00
N SER A 233 -1.10 -16.50 4.16
CA SER A 233 -2.00 -17.58 4.58
C SER A 233 -1.23 -18.79 5.12
N ALA A 234 -0.14 -19.18 4.47
CA ALA A 234 0.71 -20.28 4.91
C ALA A 234 1.43 -19.98 6.23
N PHE A 235 1.91 -18.75 6.42
CA PHE A 235 2.49 -18.29 7.68
C PHE A 235 1.46 -18.33 8.82
N LEU A 236 0.25 -17.81 8.60
CA LEU A 236 -0.82 -17.86 9.59
C LEU A 236 -1.20 -19.29 10.00
N GLN A 237 -1.07 -20.24 9.06
CA GLN A 237 -1.25 -21.67 9.30
C GLN A 237 0.01 -22.37 9.85
N GLN A 238 1.08 -21.63 10.14
CA GLN A 238 2.37 -22.14 10.64
C GLN A 238 3.04 -23.16 9.71
N LYS A 239 2.79 -23.08 8.40
CA LYS A 239 3.41 -23.93 7.37
C LYS A 239 4.78 -23.40 6.93
N ILE A 240 5.01 -22.12 7.08
CA ILE A 240 6.27 -21.44 6.78
C ILE A 240 6.62 -20.45 7.89
N ALA A 241 7.90 -20.11 8.02
CA ALA A 241 8.40 -19.10 8.94
C ALA A 241 8.16 -17.67 8.38
N PHE A 242 8.25 -16.67 9.26
CA PHE A 242 8.02 -15.26 8.91
C PHE A 242 8.92 -14.76 7.77
N LEU A 243 10.22 -15.06 7.83
CA LEU A 243 11.18 -14.63 6.80
C LEU A 243 10.97 -15.33 5.45
N GLU A 244 10.31 -16.49 5.45
CA GLU A 244 10.01 -17.23 4.22
C GLU A 244 8.89 -16.58 3.40
N ILE A 245 8.05 -15.70 4.01
CA ILE A 245 7.01 -14.97 3.28
C ILE A 245 7.62 -14.23 2.08
N SER A 246 8.64 -13.42 2.31
CA SER A 246 9.30 -12.66 1.24
C SER A 246 10.02 -13.56 0.24
N GLN A 247 10.56 -14.70 0.68
CA GLN A 247 11.21 -15.67 -0.22
C GLN A 247 10.21 -16.33 -1.18
N VAL A 248 9.00 -16.64 -0.71
CA VAL A 248 7.91 -17.17 -1.56
C VAL A 248 7.50 -16.13 -2.58
N VAL A 249 7.36 -14.87 -2.18
CA VAL A 249 7.00 -13.76 -3.09
C VAL A 249 8.08 -13.55 -4.14
N GLU A 250 9.36 -13.48 -3.75
CA GLU A 250 10.49 -13.31 -4.65
C GLU A 250 10.60 -14.49 -5.63
N HIS A 251 10.48 -15.72 -5.12
CA HIS A 251 10.48 -16.91 -5.97
C HIS A 251 9.38 -16.84 -7.03
N THR A 252 8.16 -16.48 -6.64
CA THR A 252 7.01 -16.43 -7.56
C THR A 252 7.21 -15.35 -8.64
N LEU A 253 7.67 -14.16 -8.26
CA LEU A 253 8.00 -13.08 -9.20
C LEU A 253 9.03 -13.51 -10.25
N ASN A 254 10.00 -14.35 -9.87
CA ASN A 254 11.06 -14.83 -10.75
C ASN A 254 10.63 -16.00 -11.65
N HIS A 255 9.54 -16.72 -11.32
CA HIS A 255 9.13 -17.94 -12.04
C HIS A 255 7.83 -17.78 -12.83
N VAL A 256 7.02 -16.76 -12.53
CA VAL A 256 5.85 -16.42 -13.35
C VAL A 256 6.24 -15.36 -14.36
N GLN A 257 6.00 -15.66 -15.63
CA GLN A 257 6.35 -14.75 -16.73
C GLN A 257 5.52 -13.46 -16.61
N ASN A 258 6.19 -12.32 -16.59
CA ASN A 258 5.53 -11.02 -16.69
C ASN A 258 5.03 -10.79 -18.12
N GLY A 259 3.96 -10.00 -18.28
CA GLY A 259 3.34 -9.65 -19.55
C GLY A 259 2.50 -8.39 -19.43
N LEU A 260 1.74 -8.07 -20.45
CA LEU A 260 0.83 -6.93 -20.43
C LEU A 260 -0.42 -7.25 -19.61
N ALA A 261 -0.84 -6.33 -18.74
CA ALA A 261 -2.11 -6.38 -18.01
C ALA A 261 -3.23 -5.75 -18.89
N ASP A 262 -3.51 -6.40 -20.02
CA ASP A 262 -4.41 -5.88 -21.06
C ASP A 262 -5.90 -6.14 -20.81
N SER A 263 -6.22 -7.12 -19.98
CA SER A 263 -7.60 -7.49 -19.64
C SER A 263 -7.70 -8.04 -18.21
N ILE A 264 -8.91 -7.96 -17.64
CA ILE A 264 -9.19 -8.59 -16.34
C ILE A 264 -8.98 -10.11 -16.40
N ASP A 265 -9.33 -10.74 -17.52
CA ASP A 265 -9.17 -12.19 -17.69
C ASP A 265 -7.69 -12.58 -17.68
N THR A 266 -6.81 -11.82 -18.35
CA THR A 266 -5.36 -12.02 -18.31
C THR A 266 -4.82 -11.88 -16.87
N ILE A 267 -5.26 -10.85 -16.14
CA ILE A 267 -4.89 -10.63 -14.75
C ILE A 267 -5.32 -11.81 -13.87
N LEU A 268 -6.56 -12.28 -13.99
CA LEU A 268 -7.09 -13.39 -13.19
C LEU A 268 -6.39 -14.73 -13.49
N GLN A 269 -6.08 -15.01 -14.77
CA GLN A 269 -5.30 -16.19 -15.17
C GLN A 269 -3.90 -16.16 -14.57
N THR A 270 -3.24 -14.99 -14.60
CA THR A 270 -1.91 -14.82 -14.02
C THR A 270 -1.94 -14.91 -12.50
N ASP A 271 -2.93 -14.32 -11.83
CA ASP A 271 -3.14 -14.48 -10.40
C ASP A 271 -3.26 -15.96 -10.00
N GLN A 272 -4.07 -16.73 -10.74
CA GLN A 272 -4.21 -18.16 -10.49
C GLN A 272 -2.89 -18.92 -10.66
N LEU A 273 -2.13 -18.63 -11.71
CA LEU A 273 -0.82 -19.24 -11.94
C LEU A 273 0.17 -18.87 -10.82
N ALA A 274 0.22 -17.59 -10.43
CA ALA A 274 1.08 -17.14 -9.35
C ALA A 274 0.76 -17.83 -8.01
N ARG A 275 -0.52 -18.02 -7.70
CA ARG A 275 -0.97 -18.80 -6.52
C ARG A 275 -0.49 -20.25 -6.57
N GLN A 276 -0.52 -20.89 -7.74
CA GLN A 276 -0.03 -22.26 -7.90
C GLN A 276 1.49 -22.33 -7.67
N VAL A 277 2.27 -21.43 -8.28
CA VAL A 277 3.73 -21.38 -8.10
C VAL A 277 4.11 -21.10 -6.65
N ALA A 278 3.44 -20.15 -6.00
CA ALA A 278 3.66 -19.85 -4.58
C ALA A 278 3.35 -21.07 -3.68
N SER A 279 2.25 -21.78 -3.96
CA SER A 279 1.87 -22.98 -3.20
C SER A 279 2.87 -24.13 -3.39
N GLN A 280 3.39 -24.33 -4.60
CA GLN A 280 4.45 -25.31 -4.87
C GLN A 280 5.73 -24.96 -4.10
N ARG A 281 6.11 -23.66 -4.07
CA ARG A 281 7.28 -23.21 -3.31
C ARG A 281 7.14 -23.48 -1.81
N ILE A 282 5.95 -23.23 -1.24
CA ILE A 282 5.65 -23.52 0.18
C ILE A 282 5.82 -25.00 0.49
N THR A 283 5.35 -25.88 -0.39
CA THR A 283 5.52 -27.33 -0.21
C THR A 283 7.01 -27.74 -0.19
N GLN A 284 7.84 -27.09 -1.00
CA GLN A 284 9.30 -27.34 -1.04
C GLN A 284 10.03 -26.83 0.21
N LEU A 285 9.52 -25.78 0.87
CA LEU A 285 10.11 -25.25 2.11
C LEU A 285 9.78 -26.12 3.33
N GLY A 286 8.62 -26.81 3.33
CA GLY A 286 8.16 -27.67 4.42
C GLY A 286 8.64 -29.14 4.32
N SER A 287 9.35 -29.50 3.23
CA SER A 287 9.96 -30.82 3.02
C SER A 287 11.44 -30.79 3.40
#